data_da7aae8b015737d8a8bba0045755daeb
#
_entry.id   da7aae8b015737d8a8bba0045755daeb
#
_cell.length_a   1.000
_cell.length_b   1.000
_cell.length_c   1.000
_cell.angle_alpha   90.00
_cell.angle_beta   90.00
_cell.angle_gamma   90.00
#
_symmetry.space_group_name_H-M   'P 1'
#
loop_
_entity.id
_entity.type
_entity.pdbx_description
1 polymer ?
#
loop_
_entity_poly.entity_id
_entity_poly.type
_entity_poly.pdbx_seq_one_letter_code
_entity_poly.pdbx_strand_id
1 'polypeptide(L)'
;IVLNINPNGIPLTFGNKEKILFGDGYITDILCNKTFRISPQSFYQINPVGTEILYSKAIEFASLKGTETVVDAYCGIGTIGICASDKIKRLIGIEQNASAVRDANINAELNNIQNAEFFCGDSGEIMQKIENSGVKIDVVFMDPARAGADRRFLNALRNVAPEKIVYISCNPETLARDLSYLSK
;
A
#
# COMPACT_ATOMS: atom_id res chain seq x y z
N ILE A 1 16.72 -17.96 6.60
CA ILE A 1 17.73 -17.54 5.58
C ILE A 1 17.16 -17.85 4.21
N VAL A 2 17.07 -16.84 3.35
CA VAL A 2 16.62 -16.98 1.97
C VAL A 2 17.75 -16.61 1.03
N LEU A 3 18.02 -17.45 0.04
CA LEU A 3 18.89 -17.17 -1.09
C LEU A 3 18.02 -16.68 -2.25
N ASN A 4 18.22 -15.44 -2.67
CA ASN A 4 17.63 -14.92 -3.90
C ASN A 4 18.67 -15.01 -5.03
N ILE A 5 18.24 -15.50 -6.19
CA ILE A 5 19.12 -15.75 -7.34
C ILE A 5 18.73 -14.77 -8.45
N ASN A 6 19.65 -13.86 -8.76
CA ASN A 6 19.54 -12.95 -9.92
C ASN A 6 20.57 -13.35 -10.99
N PRO A 7 20.23 -14.27 -11.92
CA PRO A 7 21.21 -14.88 -12.82
C PRO A 7 21.75 -13.95 -13.91
N ASN A 8 21.08 -12.83 -14.18
CA ASN A 8 21.35 -12.04 -15.38
C ASN A 8 22.12 -10.74 -15.12
N GLY A 9 22.60 -10.50 -13.89
CA GLY A 9 23.27 -9.24 -13.57
C GLY A 9 22.45 -7.98 -13.89
N ILE A 10 21.14 -8.13 -14.07
CA ILE A 10 20.21 -7.02 -14.26
C ILE A 10 20.26 -6.16 -12.99
N PRO A 11 20.27 -4.83 -13.07
CA PRO A 11 20.32 -3.95 -11.91
C PRO A 11 18.99 -3.93 -11.14
N LEU A 12 18.39 -5.13 -10.95
CA LEU A 12 17.26 -5.37 -10.07
C LEU A 12 17.78 -5.87 -8.73
N THR A 13 17.23 -5.38 -7.66
CA THR A 13 17.60 -5.78 -6.30
C THR A 13 17.38 -7.28 -6.07
N PHE A 14 16.33 -7.85 -6.69
CA PHE A 14 15.96 -9.25 -6.55
C PHE A 14 15.76 -9.93 -7.91
N GLY A 15 16.17 -11.19 -7.99
CA GLY A 15 15.83 -12.07 -9.10
C GLY A 15 14.54 -12.84 -8.85
N ASN A 16 14.11 -13.60 -9.86
CA ASN A 16 12.82 -14.31 -9.83
C ASN A 16 12.87 -15.68 -9.11
N LYS A 17 14.05 -16.11 -8.65
CA LYS A 17 14.22 -17.42 -8.00
C LYS A 17 14.68 -17.24 -6.57
N GLU A 18 13.96 -17.89 -5.66
CA GLU A 18 14.30 -17.94 -4.25
C GLU A 18 14.45 -19.39 -3.77
N LYS A 19 15.35 -19.59 -2.82
CA LYS A 19 15.52 -20.86 -2.13
C LYS A 19 15.61 -20.58 -0.63
N ILE A 20 14.70 -21.16 0.13
CA ILE A 20 14.78 -21.14 1.59
C ILE A 20 15.89 -22.10 2.02
N LEU A 21 16.89 -21.58 2.70
CA LEU A 21 18.02 -22.36 3.25
C LEU A 21 17.78 -22.72 4.71
N PHE A 22 17.07 -21.86 5.46
CA PHE A 22 16.77 -22.06 6.87
C PHE A 22 15.59 -21.18 7.28
N GLY A 23 14.72 -21.70 8.18
CA GLY A 23 13.54 -21.00 8.69
C GLY A 23 12.39 -20.94 7.69
N ASP A 24 11.40 -20.10 7.98
CA ASP A 24 10.12 -20.06 7.27
C ASP A 24 10.15 -19.24 5.96
N GLY A 25 11.28 -18.60 5.65
CA GLY A 25 11.42 -17.79 4.44
C GLY A 25 10.79 -16.39 4.54
N TYR A 26 10.33 -15.99 5.71
CA TYR A 26 9.82 -14.65 6.02
C TYR A 26 10.24 -14.24 7.42
N ILE A 27 10.02 -12.98 7.77
CA ILE A 27 10.11 -12.47 9.13
C ILE A 27 8.77 -11.90 9.57
N THR A 28 8.57 -11.73 10.87
CA THR A 28 7.41 -11.05 11.43
C THR A 28 7.84 -9.85 12.24
N ASP A 29 7.04 -8.79 12.19
CA ASP A 29 7.22 -7.58 12.99
C ASP A 29 5.87 -7.07 13.50
N ILE A 30 5.87 -6.18 14.49
CA ILE A 30 4.68 -5.55 15.04
C ILE A 30 4.76 -4.05 14.75
N LEU A 31 3.71 -3.51 14.12
CA LEU A 31 3.57 -2.10 13.81
C LEU A 31 2.13 -1.64 14.12
N CYS A 32 1.96 -0.55 14.85
CA CYS A 32 0.62 -0.05 15.27
C CYS A 32 -0.26 -1.13 15.94
N ASN A 33 0.34 -1.98 16.77
CA ASN A 33 -0.31 -3.14 17.44
C ASN A 33 -0.88 -4.19 16.46
N LYS A 34 -0.43 -4.22 15.23
CA LYS A 34 -0.76 -5.24 14.22
C LYS A 34 0.47 -6.06 13.90
N THR A 35 0.29 -7.36 13.69
CA THR A 35 1.36 -8.29 13.30
C THR A 35 1.49 -8.35 11.79
N PHE A 36 2.71 -8.18 11.29
CA PHE A 36 3.00 -8.23 9.85
C PHE A 36 3.98 -9.34 9.54
N ARG A 37 3.62 -10.19 8.58
CA ARG A 37 4.52 -11.07 7.87
C ARG A 37 5.17 -10.28 6.74
N ILE A 38 6.48 -10.45 6.56
CA ILE A 38 7.30 -9.71 5.60
C ILE A 38 8.12 -10.71 4.81
N SER A 39 7.80 -10.90 3.54
CA SER A 39 8.57 -11.74 2.61
C SER A 39 9.79 -10.99 2.07
N PRO A 40 10.87 -11.68 1.60
CA PRO A 40 12.11 -11.05 1.15
C PRO A 40 11.96 -10.02 0.04
N GLN A 41 10.96 -10.18 -0.84
CA GLN A 41 10.70 -9.26 -1.96
C GLN A 41 9.74 -8.13 -1.62
N SER A 42 9.21 -8.11 -0.40
CA SER A 42 8.26 -7.07 0.03
C SER A 42 9.00 -5.87 0.61
N PHE A 43 8.57 -4.68 0.23
CA PHE A 43 9.04 -3.46 0.89
C PHE A 43 8.41 -3.35 2.28
N TYR A 44 9.22 -2.97 3.25
CA TYR A 44 8.78 -2.64 4.61
C TYR A 44 9.64 -1.51 5.18
N GLN A 45 9.04 -0.62 5.93
CA GLN A 45 9.73 0.51 6.54
C GLN A 45 10.68 0.03 7.64
N ILE A 46 11.96 0.39 7.56
CA ILE A 46 13.02 -0.10 8.45
C ILE A 46 13.10 0.60 9.81
N ASN A 47 12.37 1.71 9.99
CA ASN A 47 12.32 2.47 11.25
C ASN A 47 10.90 2.36 11.84
N PRO A 48 10.61 1.38 12.69
CA PRO A 48 9.26 1.16 13.20
C PRO A 48 8.71 2.36 13.98
N VAL A 49 9.52 2.99 14.81
CA VAL A 49 9.09 4.17 15.60
C VAL A 49 8.71 5.34 14.68
N GLY A 50 9.56 5.63 13.70
CA GLY A 50 9.27 6.68 12.70
C GLY A 50 8.04 6.35 11.85
N THR A 51 7.86 5.08 11.52
CA THR A 51 6.71 4.61 10.73
C THR A 51 5.40 4.72 11.51
N GLU A 52 5.39 4.36 12.78
CA GLU A 52 4.19 4.51 13.63
C GLU A 52 3.77 5.98 13.75
N ILE A 53 4.73 6.90 13.91
CA ILE A 53 4.45 8.34 13.93
C ILE A 53 3.85 8.79 12.58
N LEU A 54 4.46 8.36 11.46
CA LEU A 54 4.02 8.70 10.12
C LEU A 54 2.59 8.19 9.85
N TYR A 55 2.32 6.92 10.15
CA TYR A 55 1.02 6.31 9.92
C TYR A 55 -0.05 6.87 10.85
N SER A 56 0.30 7.15 12.12
CA SER A 56 -0.60 7.85 13.04
C SER A 56 -1.01 9.21 12.49
N LYS A 57 -0.08 9.98 11.92
CA LYS A 57 -0.38 11.27 11.28
C LYS A 57 -1.22 11.10 10.01
N ALA A 58 -0.92 10.11 9.17
CA ALA A 58 -1.72 9.83 7.98
C ALA A 58 -3.19 9.51 8.35
N ILE A 59 -3.38 8.65 9.35
CA ILE A 59 -4.71 8.27 9.87
C ILE A 59 -5.42 9.47 10.52
N GLU A 60 -4.70 10.32 11.26
CA GLU A 60 -5.23 11.57 11.81
C GLU A 60 -5.75 12.51 10.72
N PHE A 61 -4.96 12.72 9.65
CA PHE A 61 -5.35 13.56 8.51
C PHE A 61 -6.54 12.99 7.75
N ALA A 62 -6.64 11.67 7.65
CA ALA A 62 -7.81 11.00 7.06
C ALA A 62 -9.10 11.29 7.84
N SER A 63 -9.02 11.57 9.16
CA SER A 63 -10.16 11.89 10.05
C SER A 63 -11.30 10.85 9.94
N LEU A 64 -10.93 9.58 10.03
CA LEU A 64 -11.82 8.43 9.86
C LEU A 64 -12.89 8.35 10.95
N LYS A 65 -14.12 7.95 10.59
CA LYS A 65 -15.30 7.87 11.47
C LYS A 65 -15.88 6.45 11.59
N GLY A 66 -15.27 5.47 10.91
CA GLY A 66 -15.72 4.06 10.87
C GLY A 66 -16.73 3.74 9.76
N THR A 67 -17.06 4.69 8.90
CA THR A 67 -18.05 4.53 7.83
C THR A 67 -17.44 4.55 6.43
N GLU A 68 -16.17 4.89 6.33
CA GLU A 68 -15.48 5.15 5.08
C GLU A 68 -15.11 3.87 4.32
N THR A 69 -15.24 3.93 3.01
CA THR A 69 -14.54 3.06 2.07
C THR A 69 -13.21 3.72 1.72
N VAL A 70 -12.13 3.05 2.06
CA VAL A 70 -10.75 3.55 1.93
C VAL A 70 -10.00 2.76 0.86
N VAL A 71 -9.30 3.46 -0.02
CA VAL A 71 -8.30 2.85 -0.90
C VAL A 71 -6.91 3.12 -0.33
N ASP A 72 -6.11 2.06 -0.19
CA ASP A 72 -4.67 2.12 0.08
C ASP A 72 -3.93 1.79 -1.22
N ALA A 73 -3.60 2.83 -1.97
CA ALA A 73 -2.90 2.71 -3.23
C ALA A 73 -1.38 2.58 -3.01
N TYR A 74 -0.76 1.66 -3.71
CA TYR A 74 0.65 1.25 -3.48
C TYR A 74 0.84 0.61 -2.10
N CYS A 75 -0.11 -0.25 -1.68
CA CYS A 75 -0.23 -0.69 -0.29
C CYS A 75 0.90 -1.62 0.19
N GLY A 76 1.75 -2.15 -0.69
CA GLY A 76 2.76 -3.13 -0.32
C GLY A 76 2.13 -4.34 0.37
N ILE A 77 2.60 -4.66 1.56
CA ILE A 77 2.05 -5.74 2.40
C ILE A 77 0.83 -5.28 3.23
N GLY A 78 0.21 -4.16 2.86
CA GLY A 78 -1.02 -3.64 3.46
C GLY A 78 -0.82 -2.77 4.70
N THR A 79 0.38 -2.25 4.95
CA THR A 79 0.73 -1.66 6.25
C THR A 79 -0.16 -0.50 6.67
N ILE A 80 -0.37 0.51 5.82
CA ILE A 80 -1.17 1.70 6.17
C ILE A 80 -2.63 1.32 6.36
N GLY A 81 -3.20 0.61 5.37
CA GLY A 81 -4.61 0.21 5.40
C GLY A 81 -4.95 -0.70 6.57
N ILE A 82 -4.08 -1.68 6.88
CA ILE A 82 -4.24 -2.60 8.02
C ILE A 82 -4.15 -1.84 9.35
N CYS A 83 -3.22 -0.88 9.50
CA CYS A 83 -3.17 -0.03 10.70
C CYS A 83 -4.42 0.84 10.88
N ALA A 84 -5.10 1.20 9.78
CA ALA A 84 -6.34 1.98 9.80
C ALA A 84 -7.62 1.14 9.91
N SER A 85 -7.54 -0.19 9.76
CA SER A 85 -8.68 -1.09 9.53
C SER A 85 -9.78 -1.04 10.59
N ASP A 86 -9.41 -0.80 11.85
CA ASP A 86 -10.37 -0.71 12.97
C ASP A 86 -11.22 0.57 12.92
N LYS A 87 -10.85 1.54 12.08
CA LYS A 87 -11.48 2.87 11.98
C LYS A 87 -12.20 3.10 10.66
N ILE A 88 -12.38 2.07 9.85
CA ILE A 88 -12.99 2.17 8.52
C ILE A 88 -14.01 1.06 8.29
N LYS A 89 -14.95 1.30 7.38
CA LYS A 89 -15.94 0.32 6.97
C LYS A 89 -15.38 -0.73 6.01
N ARG A 90 -14.57 -0.30 5.03
CA ARG A 90 -14.00 -1.16 3.99
C ARG A 90 -12.63 -0.65 3.56
N LEU A 91 -11.69 -1.57 3.40
CA LEU A 91 -10.36 -1.35 2.84
C LEU A 91 -10.24 -1.99 1.46
N ILE A 92 -9.71 -1.25 0.51
CA ILE A 92 -9.31 -1.74 -0.82
C ILE A 92 -7.82 -1.43 -0.98
N GLY A 93 -6.97 -2.46 -0.92
CA GLY A 93 -5.53 -2.33 -1.16
C GLY A 93 -5.17 -2.58 -2.62
N ILE A 94 -4.26 -1.81 -3.17
CA ILE A 94 -3.77 -1.96 -4.55
C ILE A 94 -2.24 -2.04 -4.53
N GLU A 95 -1.69 -3.12 -5.11
CA GLU A 95 -0.25 -3.34 -5.18
C GLU A 95 0.10 -4.16 -6.43
N GLN A 96 1.18 -3.80 -7.12
CA GLN A 96 1.61 -4.53 -8.33
C GLN A 96 2.45 -5.77 -8.03
N ASN A 97 3.12 -5.83 -6.87
CA ASN A 97 3.94 -6.96 -6.46
C ASN A 97 3.08 -8.09 -5.91
N ALA A 98 2.92 -9.17 -6.67
CA ALA A 98 2.11 -10.32 -6.25
C ALA A 98 2.57 -10.97 -4.93
N SER A 99 3.87 -10.89 -4.58
CA SER A 99 4.36 -11.39 -3.29
C SER A 99 3.87 -10.50 -2.14
N ALA A 100 3.90 -9.18 -2.32
CA ALA A 100 3.40 -8.23 -1.33
C ALA A 100 1.87 -8.37 -1.14
N VAL A 101 1.11 -8.55 -2.22
CA VAL A 101 -0.34 -8.81 -2.13
C VAL A 101 -0.66 -10.11 -1.37
N ARG A 102 0.13 -11.18 -1.59
CA ARG A 102 -0.02 -12.41 -0.77
C ARG A 102 0.23 -12.14 0.70
N ASP A 103 1.30 -11.40 1.03
CA ASP A 103 1.57 -11.01 2.41
C ASP A 103 0.46 -10.11 2.98
N ALA A 104 -0.09 -9.16 2.20
CA ALA A 104 -1.19 -8.30 2.64
C ALA A 104 -2.44 -9.10 3.04
N ASN A 105 -2.81 -10.12 2.25
CA ASN A 105 -3.93 -11.01 2.60
C ASN A 105 -3.63 -11.80 3.89
N ILE A 106 -2.43 -12.39 4.00
CA ILE A 106 -2.02 -13.10 5.22
C ILE A 106 -2.00 -12.15 6.42
N ASN A 107 -1.54 -10.92 6.25
CA ASN A 107 -1.50 -9.92 7.31
C ASN A 107 -2.90 -9.51 7.76
N ALA A 108 -3.86 -9.40 6.85
CA ALA A 108 -5.26 -9.19 7.22
C ALA A 108 -5.81 -10.38 8.04
N GLU A 109 -5.54 -11.62 7.62
CA GLU A 109 -5.93 -12.83 8.35
C GLU A 109 -5.31 -12.90 9.75
N LEU A 110 -3.99 -12.66 9.86
CA LEU A 110 -3.24 -12.66 11.14
C LEU A 110 -3.82 -11.66 12.15
N ASN A 111 -4.40 -10.57 11.66
CA ASN A 111 -4.97 -9.52 12.49
C ASN A 111 -6.51 -9.59 12.59
N ASN A 112 -7.14 -10.68 12.11
CA ASN A 112 -8.60 -10.90 12.10
C ASN A 112 -9.38 -9.77 11.36
N ILE A 113 -8.79 -9.18 10.33
CA ILE A 113 -9.39 -8.10 9.54
C ILE A 113 -10.23 -8.73 8.43
N GLN A 114 -11.54 -8.51 8.45
CA GLN A 114 -12.50 -9.08 7.51
C GLN A 114 -13.04 -8.06 6.50
N ASN A 115 -12.74 -6.80 6.70
CA ASN A 115 -13.21 -5.68 5.88
C ASN A 115 -12.17 -5.19 4.85
N ALA A 116 -11.16 -6.02 4.52
CA ALA A 116 -10.08 -5.70 3.60
C ALA A 116 -10.09 -6.62 2.37
N GLU A 117 -9.86 -6.04 1.19
CA GLU A 117 -9.64 -6.74 -0.07
C GLU A 117 -8.37 -6.18 -0.73
N PHE A 118 -7.50 -7.06 -1.26
CA PHE A 118 -6.24 -6.64 -1.89
C PHE A 118 -6.19 -7.10 -3.34
N PHE A 119 -5.91 -6.16 -4.24
CA PHE A 119 -5.84 -6.38 -5.69
C PHE A 119 -4.41 -6.30 -6.19
N CYS A 120 -3.99 -7.32 -6.94
CA CYS A 120 -2.69 -7.36 -7.59
C CYS A 120 -2.76 -6.78 -9.00
N GLY A 121 -2.03 -5.70 -9.26
CA GLY A 121 -1.94 -5.12 -10.59
C GLY A 121 -1.48 -3.66 -10.58
N ASP A 122 -1.46 -3.07 -11.78
CA ASP A 122 -1.15 -1.66 -11.97
C ASP A 122 -2.17 -0.77 -11.26
N SER A 123 -1.68 0.19 -10.46
CA SER A 123 -2.54 1.05 -9.64
C SER A 123 -3.48 1.91 -10.48
N GLY A 124 -3.04 2.41 -11.64
CA GLY A 124 -3.86 3.18 -12.55
C GLY A 124 -4.97 2.34 -13.18
N GLU A 125 -4.68 1.09 -13.56
CA GLU A 125 -5.68 0.18 -14.13
C GLU A 125 -6.75 -0.23 -13.11
N ILE A 126 -6.32 -0.56 -11.89
CA ILE A 126 -7.26 -0.96 -10.84
C ILE A 126 -8.10 0.23 -10.40
N MET A 127 -7.49 1.41 -10.23
CA MET A 127 -8.23 2.62 -9.86
C MET A 127 -9.27 3.00 -10.92
N GLN A 128 -8.96 2.81 -12.21
CA GLN A 128 -9.92 3.00 -13.29
C GLN A 128 -11.08 1.98 -13.26
N LYS A 129 -10.82 0.73 -12.87
CA LYS A 129 -11.89 -0.26 -12.66
C LYS A 129 -12.78 0.12 -11.48
N ILE A 130 -12.21 0.65 -10.40
CA ILE A 130 -12.97 1.17 -9.25
C ILE A 130 -13.84 2.36 -9.69
N GLU A 131 -13.29 3.31 -10.42
CA GLU A 131 -14.03 4.43 -11.04
C GLU A 131 -15.25 3.91 -11.83
N ASN A 132 -15.01 2.97 -12.76
CA ASN A 132 -16.07 2.41 -13.62
C ASN A 132 -17.12 1.59 -12.86
N SER A 133 -16.78 1.06 -11.68
CA SER A 133 -17.73 0.29 -10.84
C SER A 133 -18.75 1.17 -10.13
N GLY A 134 -18.53 2.49 -10.04
CA GLY A 134 -19.38 3.42 -9.31
C GLY A 134 -19.32 3.27 -7.79
N VAL A 135 -18.35 2.49 -7.26
CA VAL A 135 -18.15 2.38 -5.80
C VAL A 135 -17.67 3.72 -5.26
N LYS A 136 -18.40 4.28 -4.29
CA LYS A 136 -17.99 5.51 -3.62
C LYS A 136 -16.74 5.23 -2.77
N ILE A 137 -15.69 5.99 -3.03
CA ILE A 137 -14.45 6.02 -2.23
C ILE A 137 -14.45 7.32 -1.43
N ASP A 138 -14.28 7.21 -0.14
CA ASP A 138 -14.29 8.36 0.76
C ASP A 138 -12.88 8.89 1.01
N VAL A 139 -11.89 7.99 1.16
CA VAL A 139 -10.49 8.36 1.44
C VAL A 139 -9.55 7.52 0.60
N VAL A 140 -8.47 8.14 0.12
CA VAL A 140 -7.36 7.45 -0.54
C VAL A 140 -6.07 7.75 0.21
N PHE A 141 -5.41 6.70 0.73
CA PHE A 141 -4.00 6.73 1.09
C PHE A 141 -3.17 6.41 -0.15
N MET A 142 -2.09 7.12 -0.36
CA MET A 142 -1.14 6.81 -1.41
C MET A 142 0.31 7.09 -0.96
N ASP A 143 1.16 6.08 -1.13
CA ASP A 143 2.59 6.13 -0.84
C ASP A 143 3.38 5.58 -2.04
N PRO A 144 3.40 6.30 -3.18
CA PRO A 144 4.06 5.84 -4.39
C PRO A 144 5.59 5.87 -4.25
N ALA A 145 6.28 5.18 -5.16
CA ALA A 145 7.72 5.26 -5.29
C ALA A 145 8.20 6.70 -5.57
N ARG A 146 9.53 6.94 -5.51
CA ARG A 146 10.16 8.27 -5.71
C ARG A 146 9.74 9.00 -6.98
N ALA A 147 9.32 8.27 -8.01
CA ALA A 147 8.83 8.84 -9.27
C ALA A 147 7.45 9.52 -9.14
N GLY A 148 6.77 9.36 -8.01
CA GLY A 148 5.39 9.80 -7.81
C GLY A 148 4.38 8.88 -8.49
N ALA A 149 3.13 9.32 -8.55
CA ALA A 149 2.05 8.59 -9.19
C ALA A 149 2.04 8.79 -10.72
N ASP A 150 1.57 7.78 -11.45
CA ASP A 150 1.42 7.87 -12.89
C ASP A 150 0.14 8.65 -13.28
N ARG A 151 0.10 9.08 -14.54
CA ARG A 151 -1.01 9.91 -15.05
C ARG A 151 -2.34 9.18 -15.10
N ARG A 152 -2.36 7.88 -15.36
CA ARG A 152 -3.58 7.07 -15.39
C ARG A 152 -4.20 7.01 -14.01
N PHE A 153 -3.39 6.73 -12.99
CA PHE A 153 -3.83 6.74 -11.59
C PHE A 153 -4.38 8.11 -11.18
N LEU A 154 -3.64 9.20 -11.44
CA LEU A 154 -4.07 10.55 -11.09
C LEU A 154 -5.37 10.95 -11.80
N ASN A 155 -5.58 10.53 -13.05
CA ASN A 155 -6.82 10.77 -13.77
C ASN A 155 -8.01 10.05 -13.12
N ALA A 156 -7.87 8.75 -12.86
CA ALA A 156 -8.90 7.96 -12.20
C ALA A 156 -9.21 8.49 -10.80
N LEU A 157 -8.18 8.89 -10.04
CA LEU A 157 -8.33 9.47 -8.71
C LEU A 157 -9.13 10.78 -8.74
N ARG A 158 -8.92 11.65 -9.75
CA ARG A 158 -9.72 12.86 -9.95
C ARG A 158 -11.18 12.56 -10.25
N ASN A 159 -11.43 11.56 -11.09
CA ASN A 159 -12.78 11.18 -11.49
C ASN A 159 -13.56 10.52 -10.34
N VAL A 160 -12.87 9.69 -9.53
CA VAL A 160 -13.43 9.11 -8.29
C VAL A 160 -13.76 10.20 -7.28
N ALA A 161 -13.00 11.30 -7.27
CA ALA A 161 -13.19 12.48 -6.42
C ALA A 161 -13.44 12.13 -4.93
N PRO A 162 -12.51 11.41 -4.26
CA PRO A 162 -12.69 11.07 -2.85
C PRO A 162 -12.75 12.35 -1.99
N GLU A 163 -13.40 12.26 -0.83
CA GLU A 163 -13.46 13.40 0.10
C GLU A 163 -12.07 13.83 0.60
N LYS A 164 -11.14 12.86 0.69
CA LYS A 164 -9.76 13.12 1.12
C LYS A 164 -8.75 12.26 0.41
N ILE A 165 -7.59 12.84 0.17
CA ILE A 165 -6.38 12.17 -0.30
C ILE A 165 -5.29 12.43 0.73
N VAL A 166 -4.71 11.37 1.28
CA VAL A 166 -3.53 11.44 2.15
C VAL A 166 -2.35 10.92 1.37
N TYR A 167 -1.47 11.82 0.95
CA TYR A 167 -0.31 11.51 0.14
C TYR A 167 0.96 11.51 1.00
N ILE A 168 1.60 10.37 1.13
CA ILE A 168 2.93 10.21 1.72
C ILE A 168 3.94 10.25 0.58
N SER A 169 5.00 11.01 0.70
CA SER A 169 6.02 11.13 -0.34
C SER A 169 7.42 11.31 0.23
N CYS A 170 8.37 10.56 -0.34
CA CYS A 170 9.80 10.74 -0.06
C CYS A 170 10.49 11.71 -1.04
N ASN A 171 9.74 12.32 -2.00
CA ASN A 171 10.28 13.25 -2.99
C ASN A 171 9.36 14.48 -3.15
N PRO A 172 9.77 15.66 -2.64
CA PRO A 172 8.94 16.87 -2.68
C PRO A 172 8.66 17.38 -4.10
N GLU A 173 9.54 17.14 -5.08
CA GLU A 173 9.34 17.60 -6.46
C GLU A 173 8.20 16.84 -7.13
N THR A 174 8.19 15.51 -7.01
CA THR A 174 7.11 14.69 -7.57
C THR A 174 5.81 14.90 -6.81
N LEU A 175 5.85 15.12 -5.51
CA LEU A 175 4.69 15.50 -4.72
C LEU A 175 4.06 16.80 -5.24
N ALA A 176 4.86 17.86 -5.43
CA ALA A 176 4.39 19.14 -5.95
C ALA A 176 3.78 19.00 -7.35
N ARG A 177 4.41 18.21 -8.24
CA ARG A 177 3.91 17.89 -9.57
C ARG A 177 2.52 17.24 -9.51
N ASP A 178 2.38 16.20 -8.70
CA ASP A 178 1.17 15.41 -8.60
C ASP A 178 0.02 16.20 -7.95
N LEU A 179 0.32 16.96 -6.89
CA LEU A 179 -0.66 17.87 -6.26
C LEU A 179 -1.11 18.98 -7.21
N SER A 180 -0.18 19.59 -7.98
CA SER A 180 -0.56 20.58 -9.01
C SER A 180 -1.47 19.99 -10.09
N TYR A 181 -1.38 18.68 -10.33
CA TYR A 181 -2.27 17.99 -11.26
C TYR A 181 -3.64 17.71 -10.65
N LEU A 182 -3.68 17.27 -9.40
CA LEU A 182 -4.93 16.95 -8.68
C LEU A 182 -5.76 18.19 -8.33
N SER A 183 -5.13 19.37 -8.23
CA SER A 183 -5.79 20.64 -7.86
C SER A 183 -6.48 21.36 -9.03
N LYS A 184 -6.35 20.87 -10.26
CA LYS A 184 -7.00 21.42 -11.48
C LYS A 184 -8.32 20.75 -11.77
#